data_d35424cd0c2ae42db92cd78a5ad63042
#
_entry.id   d35424cd0c2ae42db92cd78a5ad63042
#
_cell.length_a   1.000
_cell.length_b   1.000
_cell.length_c   1.000
_cell.angle_alpha   90.00
_cell.angle_beta   90.00
_cell.angle_gamma   90.00
#
_symmetry.space_group_name_H-M   'P 1'
#
loop_
_entity.id
_entity.type
_entity.pdbx_description
1 polymer ?
#
loop_
_entity_poly.entity_id
_entity_poly.type
_entity_poly.pdbx_seq_one_letter_code
_entity_poly.pdbx_strand_id
1 'polypeptide(L)'
;MLQDADALPQLIGEYKPLDQWQIHLNQLFYGLRGDKLRSYYQTFASADFRLAHALAADYFERVTKREKTRNRQPADSSRVPLHPSPLTILELGPGNGNLAACFLSHLKALDKEGAVYPHVRYVMVDWEESVLVGALAHPELAVHRDRVDTHCGSIELVEGVADGTVDRIICSELWNDLPTKLLAKHGGEVEEEYLRPNLSESLHAKIQDWSAFVRAFQDKDLTTLKTFPPFLDELVWEKEYRKVEWKDLPYRKT
;
A
#
# COMPACT_ATOMS: atom_id res chain seq x y z
N MET A 1 18.39 35.05 37.97
CA MET A 1 18.39 34.01 36.95
C MET A 1 16.98 33.54 36.81
N LEU A 2 16.25 34.13 35.89
CA LEU A 2 14.97 33.59 35.46
C LEU A 2 15.30 32.35 34.66
N GLN A 3 14.92 31.18 35.14
CA GLN A 3 14.92 29.96 34.38
C GLN A 3 14.08 30.22 33.12
N ASP A 4 14.64 29.91 31.98
CA ASP A 4 13.92 29.88 30.72
C ASP A 4 12.63 29.09 30.97
N ALA A 5 11.53 29.84 30.95
CA ALA A 5 10.22 29.24 30.99
C ALA A 5 10.14 28.33 29.76
N ASP A 6 10.11 27.07 30.06
CA ASP A 6 9.88 25.94 29.21
C ASP A 6 9.43 26.34 27.80
N ALA A 7 10.33 26.18 26.84
CA ALA A 7 9.91 26.19 25.45
C ALA A 7 8.80 25.12 25.34
N LEU A 8 7.55 25.56 25.32
CA LEU A 8 6.41 24.69 25.17
C LEU A 8 6.69 23.79 23.97
N PRO A 9 6.52 22.49 24.10
CA PRO A 9 6.73 21.59 22.98
C PRO A 9 5.94 22.12 21.78
N GLN A 10 6.59 22.18 20.63
CA GLN A 10 6.01 22.76 19.41
C GLN A 10 5.01 21.78 18.81
N LEU A 11 3.88 21.65 19.50
CA LEU A 11 2.82 20.71 19.19
C LEU A 11 2.17 21.04 17.86
N ILE A 12 2.13 20.08 16.97
CA ILE A 12 1.46 20.18 15.68
C ILE A 12 0.22 19.29 15.58
N GLY A 13 -0.06 18.52 16.62
CA GLY A 13 -1.22 17.66 16.70
C GLY A 13 -1.54 17.22 18.13
N GLU A 14 -2.61 16.48 18.27
CA GLU A 14 -3.07 15.88 19.52
C GLU A 14 -2.63 14.40 19.62
N TYR A 15 -2.81 13.79 20.80
CA TYR A 15 -2.62 12.35 20.93
C TYR A 15 -3.67 11.58 20.15
N LYS A 16 -3.24 10.77 19.19
CA LYS A 16 -4.07 9.81 18.43
C LYS A 16 -3.43 8.44 18.43
N PRO A 17 -4.20 7.36 18.23
CA PRO A 17 -3.65 6.03 18.01
C PRO A 17 -2.67 6.03 16.83
N LEU A 18 -1.68 5.14 16.88
CA LEU A 18 -0.63 5.03 15.85
C LEU A 18 -1.22 4.89 14.43
N ASP A 19 -2.24 4.05 14.24
CA ASP A 19 -2.89 3.81 12.96
C ASP A 19 -3.43 5.10 12.31
N GLN A 20 -4.02 6.00 13.10
CA GLN A 20 -4.53 7.28 12.60
C GLN A 20 -3.40 8.21 12.13
N TRP A 21 -2.28 8.23 12.86
CA TRP A 21 -1.11 8.99 12.44
C TRP A 21 -0.43 8.39 11.22
N GLN A 22 -0.39 7.07 11.09
CA GLN A 22 0.13 6.41 9.88
C GLN A 22 -0.66 6.84 8.63
N ILE A 23 -2.00 6.80 8.71
CA ILE A 23 -2.86 7.27 7.59
C ILE A 23 -2.56 8.73 7.26
N HIS A 24 -2.51 9.60 8.28
CA HIS A 24 -2.25 11.02 8.09
C HIS A 24 -0.89 11.30 7.43
N LEU A 25 0.16 10.64 7.96
CA LEU A 25 1.51 10.83 7.45
C LEU A 25 1.71 10.25 6.06
N ASN A 26 1.12 9.09 5.77
CA ASN A 26 1.21 8.49 4.44
C ASN A 26 0.58 9.42 3.39
N GLN A 27 -0.57 10.03 3.69
CA GLN A 27 -1.17 11.02 2.79
C GLN A 27 -0.26 12.22 2.54
N LEU A 28 0.38 12.75 3.59
CA LEU A 28 1.35 13.83 3.44
C LEU A 28 2.61 13.38 2.69
N PHE A 29 3.14 12.21 3.03
CA PHE A 29 4.36 11.67 2.43
C PHE A 29 4.22 11.50 0.93
N TYR A 30 3.17 10.81 0.50
CA TYR A 30 2.91 10.56 -0.92
C TYR A 30 2.52 11.85 -1.65
N GLY A 31 1.63 12.66 -1.07
CA GLY A 31 1.15 13.89 -1.68
C GLY A 31 2.22 14.99 -1.82
N LEU A 32 3.11 15.15 -0.85
CA LEU A 32 4.20 16.14 -0.92
C LEU A 32 5.31 15.73 -1.89
N ARG A 33 5.58 14.43 -2.03
CA ARG A 33 6.61 13.92 -2.93
C ARG A 33 6.12 13.76 -4.37
N GLY A 34 4.84 13.42 -4.58
CA GLY A 34 4.24 13.31 -5.91
C GLY A 34 5.14 12.51 -6.88
N ASP A 35 5.37 13.05 -8.07
CA ASP A 35 6.20 12.41 -9.12
C ASP A 35 7.65 12.13 -8.69
N LYS A 36 8.17 12.84 -7.69
CA LYS A 36 9.53 12.63 -7.15
C LYS A 36 9.62 11.36 -6.29
N LEU A 37 8.49 10.76 -5.92
CA LEU A 37 8.47 9.52 -5.14
C LEU A 37 9.35 8.44 -5.78
N ARG A 38 9.33 8.33 -7.11
CA ARG A 38 10.14 7.37 -7.88
C ARG A 38 11.64 7.50 -7.68
N SER A 39 12.13 8.69 -7.35
CA SER A 39 13.56 8.93 -7.10
C SER A 39 13.96 8.68 -5.64
N TYR A 40 13.01 8.66 -4.72
CA TYR A 40 13.26 8.47 -3.29
C TYR A 40 13.00 7.05 -2.79
N TYR A 41 12.07 6.35 -3.41
CA TYR A 41 11.62 5.06 -2.93
C TYR A 41 11.72 4.02 -4.04
N GLN A 42 12.84 3.31 -4.06
CA GLN A 42 13.02 2.15 -4.95
C GLN A 42 13.05 0.89 -4.09
N THR A 43 12.03 0.08 -4.23
CA THR A 43 11.99 -1.26 -3.67
C THR A 43 12.62 -2.25 -4.64
N PHE A 44 12.92 -3.45 -4.17
CA PHE A 44 13.38 -4.52 -5.06
C PHE A 44 12.35 -4.80 -6.18
N ALA A 45 11.05 -4.80 -5.84
CA ALA A 45 9.99 -5.02 -6.82
C ALA A 45 9.88 -3.88 -7.85
N SER A 46 10.15 -2.63 -7.45
CA SER A 46 10.05 -1.46 -8.34
C SER A 46 11.26 -1.24 -9.25
N ALA A 47 12.39 -1.90 -8.97
CA ALA A 47 13.66 -1.67 -9.66
C ALA A 47 14.22 -2.92 -10.37
N ASP A 48 13.71 -4.11 -10.07
CA ASP A 48 14.27 -5.39 -10.54
C ASP A 48 13.17 -6.30 -11.10
N PHE A 49 13.52 -7.12 -12.06
CA PHE A 49 12.59 -8.04 -12.73
C PHE A 49 12.53 -9.44 -12.08
N ARG A 50 13.55 -9.83 -11.31
CA ARG A 50 13.72 -11.22 -10.85
C ARG A 50 12.58 -11.76 -10.02
N LEU A 51 12.03 -10.92 -9.12
CA LEU A 51 10.86 -11.30 -8.31
C LEU A 51 9.64 -11.52 -9.22
N ALA A 52 9.37 -10.58 -10.11
CA ALA A 52 8.24 -10.66 -11.04
C ALA A 52 8.32 -11.89 -11.94
N HIS A 53 9.52 -12.20 -12.46
CA HIS A 53 9.73 -13.39 -13.28
C HIS A 53 9.53 -14.69 -12.49
N ALA A 54 10.02 -14.76 -11.25
CA ALA A 54 9.83 -15.93 -10.38
C ALA A 54 8.34 -16.14 -10.05
N LEU A 55 7.62 -15.06 -9.75
CA LEU A 55 6.18 -15.11 -9.49
C LEU A 55 5.38 -15.53 -10.73
N ALA A 56 5.75 -15.04 -11.92
CA ALA A 56 5.10 -15.40 -13.18
C ALA A 56 5.34 -16.86 -13.53
N ALA A 57 6.55 -17.38 -13.33
CA ALA A 57 6.89 -18.77 -13.57
C ALA A 57 6.14 -19.71 -12.61
N ASP A 58 6.12 -19.40 -11.31
CA ASP A 58 5.33 -20.17 -10.33
C ASP A 58 3.83 -20.16 -10.67
N TYR A 59 3.31 -18.99 -11.05
CA TYR A 59 1.90 -18.86 -11.44
C TYR A 59 1.58 -19.72 -12.66
N PHE A 60 2.40 -19.62 -13.73
CA PHE A 60 2.23 -20.41 -14.95
C PHE A 60 2.26 -21.91 -14.67
N GLU A 61 3.22 -22.38 -13.88
CA GLU A 61 3.33 -23.79 -13.49
C GLU A 61 2.11 -24.29 -12.72
N ARG A 62 1.61 -23.51 -11.77
CA ARG A 62 0.43 -23.87 -10.96
C ARG A 62 -0.83 -23.94 -11.80
N VAL A 63 -1.07 -22.95 -12.65
CA VAL A 63 -2.25 -22.93 -13.52
C VAL A 63 -2.22 -24.13 -14.48
N THR A 64 -1.10 -24.37 -15.15
CA THR A 64 -0.97 -25.48 -16.09
C THR A 64 -1.06 -26.86 -15.43
N LYS A 65 -0.53 -27.03 -14.21
CA LYS A 65 -0.70 -28.26 -13.42
C LYS A 65 -2.16 -28.50 -13.05
N ARG A 66 -2.87 -27.46 -12.59
CA ARG A 66 -4.30 -27.52 -12.23
C ARG A 66 -5.13 -27.99 -13.43
N GLU A 67 -4.85 -27.47 -14.61
CA GLU A 67 -5.53 -27.87 -15.83
C GLU A 67 -5.25 -29.31 -16.24
N LYS A 68 -3.99 -29.73 -16.22
CA LYS A 68 -3.62 -31.13 -16.55
C LYS A 68 -4.28 -32.15 -15.60
N THR A 69 -4.38 -31.80 -14.32
CA THR A 69 -5.05 -32.67 -13.34
C THR A 69 -6.56 -32.75 -13.60
N ARG A 70 -7.19 -31.64 -13.93
CA ARG A 70 -8.60 -31.54 -14.27
C ARG A 70 -8.94 -32.33 -15.54
N ASN A 71 -8.10 -32.26 -16.55
CA ASN A 71 -8.31 -32.97 -17.83
C ASN A 71 -8.11 -34.48 -17.73
N ARG A 72 -7.47 -35.00 -16.68
CA ARG A 72 -7.33 -36.46 -16.41
C ARG A 72 -8.53 -37.09 -15.74
N GLN A 73 -9.47 -36.32 -15.19
CA GLN A 73 -10.69 -36.84 -14.61
C GLN A 73 -11.73 -37.17 -15.70
N PRO A 74 -12.56 -38.23 -15.56
CA PRO A 74 -13.56 -38.58 -16.57
C PRO A 74 -14.52 -37.42 -16.84
N ALA A 75 -14.94 -37.27 -18.11
CA ALA A 75 -15.81 -36.17 -18.53
C ALA A 75 -17.18 -36.27 -17.83
N ASP A 76 -17.42 -35.42 -16.87
CA ASP A 76 -18.75 -35.19 -16.29
C ASP A 76 -19.40 -34.05 -17.11
N SER A 77 -20.66 -34.29 -17.57
CA SER A 77 -21.44 -33.33 -18.36
C SER A 77 -21.78 -32.04 -17.62
N SER A 78 -21.53 -31.97 -16.30
CA SER A 78 -21.66 -30.74 -15.47
C SER A 78 -20.42 -29.83 -15.50
N ARG A 79 -19.41 -30.17 -16.32
CA ARG A 79 -18.14 -29.40 -16.32
C ARG A 79 -18.33 -28.00 -16.87
N VAL A 80 -18.12 -27.07 -15.99
CA VAL A 80 -17.92 -25.66 -16.29
C VAL A 80 -16.67 -25.52 -17.21
N PRO A 81 -16.65 -24.59 -18.19
CA PRO A 81 -15.51 -24.37 -19.09
C PRO A 81 -14.16 -24.26 -18.40
N LEU A 82 -13.06 -24.50 -19.13
CA LEU A 82 -11.70 -24.55 -18.62
C LEU A 82 -11.31 -23.26 -17.83
N HIS A 83 -11.82 -22.12 -18.29
CA HIS A 83 -11.76 -20.83 -17.62
C HIS A 83 -13.14 -20.14 -17.71
N PRO A 84 -14.08 -20.47 -16.78
CA PRO A 84 -15.40 -19.82 -16.78
C PRO A 84 -15.33 -18.33 -16.41
N SER A 85 -14.21 -17.92 -15.84
CA SER A 85 -13.88 -16.55 -15.44
C SER A 85 -12.46 -16.24 -15.85
N PRO A 86 -12.12 -14.95 -16.07
CA PRO A 86 -10.74 -14.56 -16.26
C PRO A 86 -9.89 -15.01 -15.05
N LEU A 87 -8.64 -15.37 -15.34
CA LEU A 87 -7.62 -15.66 -14.33
C LEU A 87 -7.23 -14.33 -13.67
N THR A 88 -7.87 -13.99 -12.56
CA THR A 88 -7.71 -12.68 -11.94
C THR A 88 -6.53 -12.67 -10.98
N ILE A 89 -5.60 -11.75 -11.22
CA ILE A 89 -4.46 -11.46 -10.36
C ILE A 89 -4.65 -10.07 -9.77
N LEU A 90 -4.58 -9.94 -8.45
CA LEU A 90 -4.57 -8.65 -7.75
C LEU A 90 -3.15 -8.30 -7.34
N GLU A 91 -2.70 -7.11 -7.67
CA GLU A 91 -1.51 -6.49 -7.10
C GLU A 91 -1.93 -5.34 -6.19
N LEU A 92 -1.57 -5.45 -4.92
CA LEU A 92 -1.85 -4.45 -3.90
C LEU A 92 -0.63 -3.55 -3.73
N GLY A 93 -0.79 -2.24 -3.95
CA GLY A 93 0.30 -1.28 -3.92
C GLY A 93 1.28 -1.45 -5.11
N PRO A 94 0.86 -1.21 -6.36
CA PRO A 94 1.67 -1.46 -7.56
C PRO A 94 2.88 -0.53 -7.72
N GLY A 95 2.94 0.53 -6.96
CA GLY A 95 4.01 1.52 -7.03
C GLY A 95 4.20 2.08 -8.45
N ASN A 96 5.36 1.83 -9.05
CA ASN A 96 5.66 2.31 -10.41
C ASN A 96 5.21 1.38 -11.55
N GLY A 97 4.54 0.27 -11.24
CA GLY A 97 4.04 -0.69 -12.22
C GLY A 97 5.08 -1.67 -12.78
N ASN A 98 6.33 -1.62 -12.29
CA ASN A 98 7.40 -2.49 -12.79
C ASN A 98 7.10 -3.98 -12.56
N LEU A 99 6.54 -4.34 -11.39
CA LEU A 99 6.22 -5.74 -11.10
C LEU A 99 5.17 -6.27 -12.06
N ALA A 100 4.06 -5.54 -12.27
CA ALA A 100 3.03 -5.90 -13.24
C ALA A 100 3.61 -6.05 -14.66
N ALA A 101 4.42 -5.09 -15.10
CA ALA A 101 5.04 -5.08 -16.43
C ALA A 101 5.93 -6.30 -16.65
N CYS A 102 6.85 -6.54 -15.73
CA CYS A 102 7.78 -7.69 -15.82
C CYS A 102 7.05 -9.03 -15.68
N PHE A 103 6.04 -9.10 -14.79
CA PHE A 103 5.24 -10.31 -14.61
C PHE A 103 4.49 -10.69 -15.89
N LEU A 104 3.74 -9.76 -16.47
CA LEU A 104 2.95 -10.00 -17.66
C LEU A 104 3.81 -10.30 -18.87
N SER A 105 4.93 -9.59 -19.05
CA SER A 105 5.88 -9.84 -20.12
C SER A 105 6.49 -11.24 -20.02
N HIS A 106 6.91 -11.65 -18.82
CA HIS A 106 7.47 -12.97 -18.61
C HIS A 106 6.43 -14.08 -18.75
N LEU A 107 5.22 -13.89 -18.20
CA LEU A 107 4.12 -14.84 -18.36
C LEU A 107 3.79 -15.08 -19.84
N LYS A 108 3.70 -14.01 -20.63
CA LYS A 108 3.49 -14.08 -22.09
C LYS A 108 4.61 -14.83 -22.79
N ALA A 109 5.85 -14.64 -22.35
CA ALA A 109 7.01 -15.33 -22.91
C ALA A 109 7.03 -16.83 -22.59
N LEU A 110 6.52 -17.24 -21.42
CA LEU A 110 6.40 -18.66 -21.01
C LEU A 110 5.26 -19.36 -21.73
N ASP A 111 4.15 -18.67 -21.92
CA ASP A 111 2.91 -19.22 -22.48
C ASP A 111 2.95 -19.28 -24.04
N LYS A 112 3.75 -20.18 -24.57
CA LYS A 112 3.92 -20.36 -26.03
C LYS A 112 2.64 -20.82 -26.73
N GLU A 113 1.77 -21.51 -26.02
CA GLU A 113 0.53 -22.09 -26.55
C GLU A 113 -0.67 -21.17 -26.39
N GLY A 114 -0.54 -20.06 -25.65
CA GLY A 114 -1.62 -19.12 -25.36
C GLY A 114 -2.71 -19.69 -24.47
N ALA A 115 -2.35 -20.62 -23.58
CA ALA A 115 -3.29 -21.31 -22.71
C ALA A 115 -3.62 -20.54 -21.41
N VAL A 116 -2.76 -19.63 -20.98
CA VAL A 116 -2.85 -18.92 -19.70
C VAL A 116 -2.94 -17.40 -19.91
N TYR A 117 -1.92 -16.81 -20.55
CA TYR A 117 -1.81 -15.35 -20.69
C TYR A 117 -3.04 -14.68 -21.31
N PRO A 118 -3.69 -15.21 -22.38
CA PRO A 118 -4.89 -14.60 -22.96
C PRO A 118 -6.08 -14.50 -22.02
N HIS A 119 -6.10 -15.28 -20.96
CA HIS A 119 -7.17 -15.34 -19.97
C HIS A 119 -6.89 -14.55 -18.70
N VAL A 120 -5.70 -13.95 -18.58
CA VAL A 120 -5.31 -13.15 -17.41
C VAL A 120 -6.00 -11.80 -17.41
N ARG A 121 -6.54 -11.42 -16.26
CA ARG A 121 -6.96 -10.09 -15.87
C ARG A 121 -6.07 -9.66 -14.71
N TYR A 122 -5.26 -8.64 -14.87
CA TYR A 122 -4.36 -8.11 -13.86
C TYR A 122 -4.93 -6.82 -13.30
N VAL A 123 -5.23 -6.79 -12.00
CA VAL A 123 -5.88 -5.64 -11.35
C VAL A 123 -4.90 -5.03 -10.37
N MET A 124 -4.48 -3.80 -10.62
CA MET A 124 -3.66 -3.00 -9.72
C MET A 124 -4.58 -2.20 -8.78
N VAL A 125 -4.33 -2.32 -7.48
CA VAL A 125 -5.13 -1.68 -6.42
C VAL A 125 -4.25 -0.75 -5.61
N ASP A 126 -4.66 0.50 -5.52
CA ASP A 126 -4.04 1.51 -4.67
C ASP A 126 -5.09 2.52 -4.20
N TRP A 127 -4.88 3.16 -3.07
CA TRP A 127 -5.78 4.21 -2.58
C TRP A 127 -5.50 5.58 -3.22
N GLU A 128 -4.32 5.74 -3.83
CA GLU A 128 -3.85 6.97 -4.43
C GLU A 128 -3.91 6.86 -5.96
N GLU A 129 -4.84 7.61 -6.57
CA GLU A 129 -5.07 7.56 -8.01
C GLU A 129 -3.82 7.95 -8.82
N SER A 130 -3.03 8.88 -8.32
CA SER A 130 -1.80 9.32 -8.98
C SER A 130 -0.76 8.20 -9.11
N VAL A 131 -0.71 7.28 -8.14
CA VAL A 131 0.13 6.07 -8.18
C VAL A 131 -0.33 5.15 -9.29
N LEU A 132 -1.64 4.90 -9.39
CA LEU A 132 -2.21 4.04 -10.45
C LEU A 132 -1.98 4.62 -11.84
N VAL A 133 -2.18 5.92 -12.03
CA VAL A 133 -1.88 6.62 -13.28
C VAL A 133 -0.40 6.48 -13.63
N GLY A 134 0.47 6.66 -12.65
CA GLY A 134 1.91 6.49 -12.81
C GLY A 134 2.33 5.07 -13.16
N ALA A 135 1.72 4.06 -12.52
CA ALA A 135 1.95 2.64 -12.83
C ALA A 135 1.52 2.30 -14.25
N LEU A 136 0.34 2.75 -14.67
CA LEU A 136 -0.16 2.54 -16.03
C LEU A 136 0.69 3.22 -17.11
N ALA A 137 1.45 4.25 -16.78
CA ALA A 137 2.38 4.91 -17.68
C ALA A 137 3.70 4.13 -17.86
N HIS A 138 3.90 2.99 -17.20
CA HIS A 138 5.08 2.15 -17.39
C HIS A 138 5.17 1.67 -18.84
N PRO A 139 6.28 1.91 -19.56
CA PRO A 139 6.36 1.67 -21.01
C PRO A 139 6.02 0.23 -21.42
N GLU A 140 6.47 -0.75 -20.63
CA GLU A 140 6.22 -2.17 -20.91
C GLU A 140 4.78 -2.61 -20.63
N LEU A 141 4.00 -1.86 -19.86
CA LEU A 141 2.57 -2.15 -19.68
C LEU A 141 1.72 -1.79 -20.89
N ALA A 142 2.20 -0.93 -21.77
CA ALA A 142 1.46 -0.53 -22.98
C ALA A 142 1.01 -1.72 -23.83
N VAL A 143 1.86 -2.75 -23.93
CA VAL A 143 1.56 -3.98 -24.71
C VAL A 143 0.64 -4.98 -24.00
N HIS A 144 0.27 -4.68 -22.76
CA HIS A 144 -0.60 -5.50 -21.91
C HIS A 144 -1.88 -4.75 -21.51
N ARG A 145 -2.13 -3.56 -22.10
CA ARG A 145 -3.16 -2.63 -21.66
C ARG A 145 -4.57 -3.22 -21.65
N ASP A 146 -4.86 -4.15 -22.55
CA ASP A 146 -6.12 -4.89 -22.66
C ASP A 146 -6.34 -5.92 -21.53
N ARG A 147 -5.35 -6.11 -20.66
CA ARG A 147 -5.37 -7.08 -19.55
C ARG A 147 -5.20 -6.45 -18.19
N VAL A 148 -4.93 -5.15 -18.15
CA VAL A 148 -4.64 -4.43 -16.93
C VAL A 148 -5.78 -3.48 -16.60
N ASP A 149 -6.38 -3.69 -15.44
CA ASP A 149 -7.33 -2.80 -14.82
C ASP A 149 -6.72 -2.12 -13.60
N THR A 150 -7.32 -1.02 -13.18
CA THR A 150 -6.96 -0.34 -11.93
C THR A 150 -8.18 -0.18 -11.04
N HIS A 151 -7.96 -0.26 -9.74
CA HIS A 151 -8.97 0.04 -8.74
C HIS A 151 -8.39 1.02 -7.72
N CYS A 152 -8.97 2.23 -7.67
CA CYS A 152 -8.61 3.23 -6.67
C CYS A 152 -9.50 3.04 -5.45
N GLY A 153 -8.92 2.58 -4.34
CA GLY A 153 -9.67 2.30 -3.12
C GLY A 153 -8.87 1.53 -2.07
N SER A 154 -9.56 1.16 -1.01
CA SER A 154 -8.96 0.36 0.06
C SER A 154 -8.65 -1.05 -0.40
N ILE A 155 -7.50 -1.57 0.02
CA ILE A 155 -7.14 -2.99 -0.17
C ILE A 155 -7.98 -3.95 0.69
N GLU A 156 -8.65 -3.43 1.71
CA GLU A 156 -9.53 -4.22 2.58
C GLU A 156 -10.87 -4.53 1.92
N LEU A 157 -11.28 -3.71 0.95
CA LEU A 157 -12.51 -3.87 0.20
C LEU A 157 -12.27 -3.51 -1.27
N VAL A 158 -11.94 -4.48 -2.09
CA VAL A 158 -11.71 -4.29 -3.52
C VAL A 158 -13.03 -4.42 -4.27
N GLU A 159 -13.67 -3.30 -4.55
CA GLU A 159 -14.93 -3.28 -5.32
C GLU A 159 -14.71 -3.78 -6.76
N GLY A 160 -15.73 -4.41 -7.34
CA GLY A 160 -15.69 -4.89 -8.71
C GLY A 160 -14.89 -6.20 -8.93
N VAL A 161 -14.40 -6.80 -7.85
CA VAL A 161 -13.82 -8.15 -7.83
C VAL A 161 -14.70 -9.03 -6.98
N ALA A 162 -15.34 -10.02 -7.58
CA ALA A 162 -16.25 -10.91 -6.87
C ALA A 162 -15.48 -11.91 -5.99
N ASP A 163 -16.08 -12.26 -4.85
CA ASP A 163 -15.52 -13.26 -3.93
C ASP A 163 -15.25 -14.58 -4.63
N GLY A 164 -14.10 -15.18 -4.35
CA GLY A 164 -13.71 -16.48 -4.89
C GLY A 164 -13.26 -16.45 -6.36
N THR A 165 -13.15 -15.27 -7.00
CA THR A 165 -12.70 -15.14 -8.40
C THR A 165 -11.23 -14.80 -8.57
N VAL A 166 -10.51 -14.55 -7.47
CA VAL A 166 -9.09 -14.19 -7.49
C VAL A 166 -8.23 -15.45 -7.44
N ASP A 167 -7.35 -15.60 -8.44
CA ASP A 167 -6.38 -16.70 -8.50
C ASP A 167 -5.10 -16.42 -7.73
N ARG A 168 -4.67 -15.17 -7.72
CA ARG A 168 -3.44 -14.75 -7.05
C ARG A 168 -3.57 -13.35 -6.49
N ILE A 169 -3.08 -13.15 -5.28
CA ILE A 169 -2.83 -11.82 -4.71
C ILE A 169 -1.32 -11.65 -4.59
N ILE A 170 -0.83 -10.52 -5.06
CA ILE A 170 0.57 -10.09 -4.93
C ILE A 170 0.57 -8.84 -4.08
N CYS A 171 1.37 -8.84 -3.03
CA CYS A 171 1.57 -7.72 -2.13
C CYS A 171 3.05 -7.66 -1.78
N SER A 172 3.75 -6.64 -2.25
CA SER A 172 5.17 -6.46 -2.02
C SER A 172 5.43 -5.14 -1.33
N GLU A 173 6.02 -5.20 -0.12
CA GLU A 173 6.47 -4.03 0.66
C GLU A 173 5.37 -3.01 0.98
N LEU A 174 4.12 -3.46 1.10
CA LEU A 174 2.95 -2.64 1.44
C LEU A 174 2.61 -2.68 2.94
N TRP A 175 2.96 -3.79 3.63
CA TRP A 175 2.51 -4.01 5.01
C TRP A 175 2.96 -2.92 5.98
N ASN A 176 4.09 -2.27 5.71
CA ASN A 176 4.61 -1.16 6.54
C ASN A 176 3.73 0.09 6.45
N ASP A 177 3.01 0.25 5.34
CA ASP A 177 2.19 1.43 5.05
C ASP A 177 0.74 1.26 5.50
N LEU A 178 0.36 0.02 5.86
CA LEU A 178 -0.98 -0.24 6.37
C LEU A 178 -1.15 0.27 7.80
N PRO A 179 -2.32 0.84 8.11
CA PRO A 179 -2.63 1.29 9.46
C PRO A 179 -2.51 0.13 10.46
N THR A 180 -1.67 0.29 11.46
CA THR A 180 -1.38 -0.73 12.47
C THR A 180 -1.58 -0.19 13.88
N LYS A 181 -2.22 -0.96 14.75
CA LYS A 181 -2.28 -0.67 16.17
C LYS A 181 -1.08 -1.27 16.88
N LEU A 182 -0.41 -0.48 17.70
CA LEU A 182 0.62 -0.99 18.60
C LEU A 182 0.00 -1.27 19.96
N LEU A 183 -0.01 -2.53 20.34
CA LEU A 183 -0.55 -2.98 21.61
C LEU A 183 0.57 -3.49 22.50
N ALA A 184 0.58 -3.04 23.76
CA ALA A 184 1.44 -3.54 24.82
C ALA A 184 0.62 -4.30 25.85
N LYS A 185 1.18 -5.39 26.41
CA LYS A 185 0.54 -6.13 27.49
C LYS A 185 1.39 -6.02 28.75
N HIS A 186 0.83 -5.40 29.76
CA HIS A 186 1.44 -5.24 31.07
C HIS A 186 0.54 -5.81 32.18
N GLY A 187 1.03 -6.73 32.99
CA GLY A 187 0.30 -7.23 34.16
C GLY A 187 -1.07 -7.87 33.86
N GLY A 188 -1.33 -8.32 32.64
CA GLY A 188 -2.64 -8.86 32.24
C GLY A 188 -3.58 -7.83 31.60
N GLU A 189 -3.23 -6.56 31.61
CA GLU A 189 -3.93 -5.48 30.91
C GLU A 189 -3.33 -5.26 29.52
N VAL A 190 -4.15 -4.77 28.59
CA VAL A 190 -3.73 -4.38 27.25
C VAL A 190 -3.85 -2.88 27.12
N GLU A 191 -2.77 -2.29 26.62
CA GLU A 191 -2.68 -0.86 26.36
C GLU A 191 -2.37 -0.61 24.90
N GLU A 192 -2.93 0.44 24.33
CA GLU A 192 -2.67 0.92 22.96
C GLU A 192 -1.76 2.14 23.01
N GLU A 193 -0.76 2.17 22.12
CA GLU A 193 0.14 3.31 21.97
C GLU A 193 -0.57 4.45 21.24
N TYR A 194 -0.54 5.62 21.87
CA TYR A 194 -0.98 6.91 21.32
C TYR A 194 0.24 7.78 21.09
N LEU A 195 0.25 8.46 19.97
CA LEU A 195 1.34 9.35 19.57
C LEU A 195 0.85 10.78 19.41
N ARG A 196 1.74 11.72 19.71
CA ARG A 196 1.54 13.14 19.49
C ARG A 196 2.76 13.72 18.76
N PRO A 197 2.57 14.33 17.56
CA PRO A 197 3.68 14.89 16.81
C PRO A 197 4.11 16.27 17.30
N ASN A 198 5.43 16.45 17.32
CA ASN A 198 6.12 17.71 17.53
C ASN A 198 7.08 17.95 16.38
N LEU A 199 7.57 19.19 16.22
CA LEU A 199 8.75 19.48 15.39
C LEU A 199 9.99 19.63 16.22
N SER A 200 11.16 19.32 15.61
CA SER A 200 12.45 19.69 16.19
C SER A 200 12.56 21.20 16.35
N GLU A 201 13.24 21.65 17.40
CA GLU A 201 13.46 23.08 17.67
C GLU A 201 14.14 23.79 16.49
N SER A 202 15.09 23.10 15.85
CA SER A 202 15.84 23.63 14.71
C SER A 202 14.95 23.93 13.51
N LEU A 203 13.91 23.15 13.29
CA LEU A 203 12.97 23.38 12.20
C LEU A 203 11.88 24.37 12.58
N HIS A 204 11.37 24.28 13.80
CA HIS A 204 10.41 25.26 14.31
C HIS A 204 10.93 26.71 14.13
N ALA A 205 12.20 26.96 14.46
CA ALA A 205 12.82 28.28 14.30
C ALA A 205 12.86 28.79 12.84
N LYS A 206 12.69 27.90 11.84
CA LYS A 206 12.66 28.27 10.40
C LYS A 206 11.25 28.55 9.89
N ILE A 207 10.22 28.22 10.66
CA ILE A 207 8.82 28.41 10.26
C ILE A 207 8.35 29.78 10.74
N GLN A 208 8.14 30.72 9.81
CA GLN A 208 7.74 32.08 10.11
C GLN A 208 6.28 32.18 10.56
N ASP A 209 5.38 31.44 9.94
CA ASP A 209 3.95 31.38 10.29
C ASP A 209 3.61 30.00 10.85
N TRP A 210 3.81 29.87 12.17
CA TRP A 210 3.54 28.63 12.87
C TRP A 210 2.06 28.21 12.80
N SER A 211 1.16 29.18 12.94
CA SER A 211 -0.29 28.88 12.92
C SER A 211 -0.79 28.40 11.57
N ALA A 212 -0.23 28.96 10.49
CA ALA A 212 -0.54 28.47 9.14
C ALA A 212 0.02 27.06 8.91
N PHE A 213 1.24 26.80 9.36
CA PHE A 213 1.86 25.49 9.28
C PHE A 213 1.03 24.43 10.02
N VAL A 214 0.66 24.66 11.29
CA VAL A 214 -0.10 23.72 12.11
C VAL A 214 -1.45 23.40 11.47
N ARG A 215 -2.17 24.41 10.99
CA ARG A 215 -3.43 24.22 10.27
C ARG A 215 -3.25 23.39 9.02
N ALA A 216 -2.28 23.76 8.18
CA ALA A 216 -2.01 23.04 6.93
C ALA A 216 -1.61 21.58 7.18
N PHE A 217 -0.83 21.32 8.24
CA PHE A 217 -0.46 19.97 8.65
C PHE A 217 -1.70 19.16 9.08
N GLN A 218 -2.55 19.72 9.94
CA GLN A 218 -3.76 19.06 10.44
C GLN A 218 -4.77 18.80 9.32
N ASP A 219 -4.98 19.77 8.44
CA ASP A 219 -5.91 19.70 7.32
C ASP A 219 -5.35 18.93 6.11
N LYS A 220 -4.09 18.56 6.15
CA LYS A 220 -3.36 17.93 5.02
C LYS A 220 -3.39 18.81 3.76
N ASP A 221 -3.32 20.12 3.93
CA ASP A 221 -3.27 21.08 2.81
C ASP A 221 -1.89 21.07 2.15
N LEU A 222 -1.74 20.18 1.17
CA LEU A 222 -0.50 19.97 0.42
C LEU A 222 -0.05 21.24 -0.30
N THR A 223 -0.96 22.11 -0.70
CA THR A 223 -0.62 23.35 -1.42
C THR A 223 0.14 24.31 -0.50
N THR A 224 -0.38 24.53 0.68
CA THR A 224 0.27 25.35 1.71
C THR A 224 1.55 24.68 2.23
N LEU A 225 1.51 23.36 2.54
CA LEU A 225 2.65 22.64 3.09
C LEU A 225 3.88 22.63 2.17
N LYS A 226 3.69 22.67 0.85
CA LYS A 226 4.80 22.76 -0.12
C LYS A 226 5.59 24.08 -0.03
N THR A 227 5.04 25.10 0.61
CA THR A 227 5.73 26.40 0.81
C THR A 227 6.61 26.43 2.04
N PHE A 228 6.52 25.44 2.91
CA PHE A 228 7.34 25.30 4.11
C PHE A 228 8.60 24.46 3.86
N PRO A 229 9.61 24.56 4.74
CA PRO A 229 10.75 23.65 4.70
C PRO A 229 10.32 22.18 4.79
N PRO A 230 11.10 21.23 4.25
CA PRO A 230 10.88 19.80 4.47
C PRO A 230 10.84 19.50 5.98
N PHE A 231 9.80 18.82 6.44
CA PHE A 231 9.53 18.63 7.87
C PHE A 231 9.27 17.19 8.27
N LEU A 232 8.93 16.32 7.33
CA LEU A 232 8.52 14.94 7.65
C LEU A 232 9.60 14.15 8.40
N ASP A 233 10.87 14.38 8.06
CA ASP A 233 12.01 13.74 8.69
C ASP A 233 12.41 14.39 10.02
N GLU A 234 11.80 15.52 10.36
CA GLU A 234 12.06 16.31 11.59
C GLU A 234 10.96 16.14 12.65
N LEU A 235 10.00 15.22 12.39
CA LEU A 235 8.94 14.93 13.35
C LEU A 235 9.50 14.19 14.55
N VAL A 236 9.18 14.68 15.73
CA VAL A 236 9.48 14.08 17.02
C VAL A 236 8.18 13.62 17.66
N TRP A 237 8.16 12.41 18.21
CA TRP A 237 6.95 11.79 18.71
C TRP A 237 6.98 11.66 20.22
N GLU A 238 5.96 12.23 20.87
CA GLU A 238 5.65 11.89 22.25
C GLU A 238 4.73 10.67 22.27
N LYS A 239 4.92 9.82 23.28
CA LYS A 239 4.19 8.58 23.44
C LYS A 239 3.46 8.52 24.75
N GLU A 240 2.25 7.99 24.71
CA GLU A 240 1.54 7.54 25.91
C GLU A 240 0.81 6.24 25.64
N TYR A 241 0.50 5.50 26.71
CA TYR A 241 -0.22 4.25 26.61
C TYR A 241 -1.59 4.40 27.27
N ARG A 242 -2.64 3.97 26.59
CA ARG A 242 -4.01 4.02 27.09
C ARG A 242 -4.58 2.61 27.16
N LYS A 243 -5.22 2.28 28.28
CA LYS A 243 -5.88 0.99 28.46
C LYS A 243 -6.96 0.77 27.42
N VAL A 244 -6.97 -0.41 26.82
CA VAL A 244 -7.94 -0.83 25.81
C VAL A 244 -8.69 -2.05 26.31
N GLU A 245 -10.01 -2.02 26.16
CA GLU A 245 -10.83 -3.19 26.44
C GLU A 245 -10.73 -4.19 25.28
N TRP A 246 -10.58 -5.48 25.59
CA TRP A 246 -10.51 -6.53 24.57
C TRP A 246 -11.69 -6.50 23.58
N LYS A 247 -12.87 -6.03 24.05
CA LYS A 247 -14.06 -5.86 23.21
C LYS A 247 -13.88 -4.84 22.07
N ASP A 248 -12.96 -3.91 22.19
CA ASP A 248 -12.72 -2.82 21.23
C ASP A 248 -11.62 -3.16 20.22
N LEU A 249 -10.99 -4.33 20.38
CA LEU A 249 -10.00 -4.81 19.41
C LEU A 249 -10.68 -5.55 18.25
N PRO A 250 -10.20 -5.36 17.00
CA PRO A 250 -10.80 -5.98 15.82
C PRO A 250 -10.71 -7.52 15.79
N TYR A 251 -9.80 -8.11 16.56
CA TYR A 251 -9.49 -9.55 16.56
C TYR A 251 -10.11 -10.26 17.77
N ARG A 252 -11.42 -10.25 17.88
CA ARG A 252 -12.14 -10.87 19.01
C ARG A 252 -12.24 -12.38 19.00
N LYS A 253 -11.86 -13.03 17.92
CA LYS A 253 -12.03 -14.47 17.76
C LYS A 253 -10.74 -15.11 17.28
N THR A 254 -9.98 -15.56 18.19
CA THR A 254 -9.14 -16.75 18.05
C THR A 254 -9.55 -17.75 19.10
#